data_1a7834b600647f058c779deba604ac79
#
_entry.id   1a7834b600647f058c779deba604ac79
#
_cell.length_a   1.000
_cell.length_b   1.000
_cell.length_c   1.000
_cell.angle_alpha   90.00
_cell.angle_beta   90.00
_cell.angle_gamma   90.00
#
_symmetry.space_group_name_H-M   'P 1'
#
loop_
_entity.id
_entity.type
_entity.pdbx_description
1 polymer ?
#
loop_
_entity_poly.entity_id
_entity_poly.type
_entity_poly.pdbx_seq_one_letter_code
_entity_poly.pdbx_strand_id
1 'polypeptide(L)'
;MSKNLEQDTIEVFITSLAHFYQQLGLDEVEIGVPYLLDSNRPIVEDYTGIIGISGRRKGCVYYTCPQALLSYILLAMGEKDVTSDHLCDLVGEIANTIAGNARQAFGAEFMISVPVVIKGEPDKVSLPKNTRCVVIPTKWKFYQSIIVVALE
;
A
#
# COMPACT_ATOMS: atom_id res chain seq x y z
N MET A 1 25.28 -0.28 -5.16
CA MET A 1 24.71 0.69 -4.21
C MET A 1 23.23 0.94 -4.49
N SER A 2 22.88 1.41 -5.69
CA SER A 2 21.47 1.70 -6.01
C SER A 2 20.56 0.48 -5.98
N LYS A 3 21.03 -0.69 -6.45
CA LYS A 3 20.25 -1.93 -6.43
C LYS A 3 19.93 -2.38 -5.01
N ASN A 4 20.88 -2.29 -4.10
CA ASN A 4 20.68 -2.69 -2.72
C ASN A 4 19.69 -1.75 -2.01
N LEU A 5 19.79 -0.45 -2.32
CA LEU A 5 18.90 0.54 -1.75
C LEU A 5 17.45 0.33 -2.21
N GLU A 6 17.24 0.03 -3.50
CA GLU A 6 15.91 -0.26 -4.04
C GLU A 6 15.34 -1.54 -3.43
N GLN A 7 16.15 -2.58 -3.33
CA GLN A 7 15.72 -3.83 -2.73
C GLN A 7 15.36 -3.67 -1.26
N ASP A 8 16.17 -2.95 -0.50
CA ASP A 8 15.90 -2.68 0.91
C ASP A 8 14.60 -1.88 1.07
N THR A 9 14.36 -0.92 0.18
CA THR A 9 13.13 -0.13 0.17
C THR A 9 11.91 -1.02 -0.05
N ILE A 10 11.96 -1.90 -1.05
CA ILE A 10 10.89 -2.84 -1.36
C ILE A 10 10.62 -3.75 -0.15
N GLU A 11 11.67 -4.29 0.45
CA GLU A 11 11.58 -5.18 1.59
C GLU A 11 10.89 -4.51 2.80
N VAL A 12 11.15 -3.23 3.02
CA VAL A 12 10.51 -2.49 4.10
C VAL A 12 8.99 -2.45 3.91
N PHE A 13 8.53 -2.19 2.69
CA PHE A 13 7.10 -2.13 2.42
C PHE A 13 6.45 -3.51 2.50
N ILE A 14 7.14 -4.55 2.04
CA ILE A 14 6.66 -5.94 2.17
C ILE A 14 6.52 -6.32 3.64
N THR A 15 7.54 -6.06 4.43
CA THR A 15 7.53 -6.37 5.87
C THR A 15 6.41 -5.60 6.59
N SER A 16 6.17 -4.36 6.19
CA SER A 16 5.13 -3.53 6.79
C SER A 16 3.74 -4.11 6.56
N LEU A 17 3.47 -4.60 5.35
CA LEU A 17 2.18 -5.22 5.06
C LEU A 17 2.02 -6.55 5.82
N ALA A 18 3.05 -7.38 5.82
CA ALA A 18 3.04 -8.65 6.55
C ALA A 18 2.76 -8.41 8.03
N HIS A 19 3.37 -7.39 8.60
CA HIS A 19 3.18 -7.01 10.01
C HIS A 19 1.73 -6.61 10.29
N PHE A 20 1.09 -5.89 9.36
CA PHE A 20 -0.31 -5.51 9.48
C PHE A 20 -1.20 -6.75 9.67
N TYR A 21 -1.06 -7.75 8.79
CA TYR A 21 -1.85 -8.98 8.89
C TYR A 21 -1.54 -9.75 10.18
N GLN A 22 -0.28 -9.78 10.56
CA GLN A 22 0.16 -10.47 11.77
C GLN A 22 -0.47 -9.86 13.03
N GLN A 23 -0.52 -8.54 13.12
CA GLN A 23 -1.11 -7.84 14.26
C GLN A 23 -2.60 -8.12 14.42
N LEU A 24 -3.29 -8.39 13.32
CA LEU A 24 -4.71 -8.74 13.35
C LEU A 24 -4.95 -10.23 13.64
N GLY A 25 -3.89 -11.02 13.77
CA GLY A 25 -4.01 -12.47 13.95
C GLY A 25 -4.48 -13.19 12.71
N LEU A 26 -4.29 -12.59 11.54
CA LEU A 26 -4.68 -13.17 10.26
C LEU A 26 -3.57 -14.05 9.71
N ASP A 27 -3.93 -14.91 8.74
CA ASP A 27 -2.97 -15.79 8.06
C ASP A 27 -1.90 -14.96 7.34
N GLU A 28 -0.78 -15.62 7.01
CA GLU A 28 0.30 -14.96 6.30
C GLU A 28 -0.13 -14.48 4.91
N VAL A 29 0.34 -13.29 4.56
CA VAL A 29 0.17 -12.75 3.22
C VAL A 29 1.27 -13.31 2.32
N GLU A 30 0.88 -13.73 1.11
CA GLU A 30 1.84 -14.18 0.09
C GLU A 30 2.31 -12.99 -0.73
N ILE A 31 3.62 -12.89 -0.93
CA ILE A 31 4.22 -11.80 -1.69
C ILE A 31 4.65 -12.34 -3.05
N GLY A 32 4.15 -11.73 -4.11
CA GLY A 32 4.57 -12.07 -5.47
C GLY A 32 5.88 -11.40 -5.84
N VAL A 33 6.31 -11.60 -7.08
CA VAL A 33 7.56 -11.02 -7.58
C VAL A 33 7.32 -9.55 -7.93
N PRO A 34 8.03 -8.61 -7.28
CA PRO A 34 7.91 -7.20 -7.63
C PRO A 34 8.35 -6.94 -9.07
N TYR A 35 7.71 -5.97 -9.72
CA TYR A 35 8.06 -5.61 -11.09
C TYR A 35 7.91 -4.11 -11.30
N LEU A 36 8.56 -3.60 -12.35
CA LEU A 36 8.46 -2.21 -12.74
C LEU A 36 7.20 -1.99 -13.56
N LEU A 37 6.53 -0.88 -13.30
CA LEU A 37 5.34 -0.50 -14.07
C LEU A 37 5.79 0.07 -15.41
N ASP A 38 5.35 -0.56 -16.51
CA ASP A 38 5.77 -0.21 -17.87
C ASP A 38 5.04 1.00 -18.45
N SER A 39 3.95 1.40 -17.84
CA SER A 39 3.14 2.50 -18.35
C SER A 39 2.89 3.52 -17.25
N ASN A 40 2.51 4.75 -17.66
CA ASN A 40 2.12 5.78 -16.71
C ASN A 40 0.71 5.58 -16.16
N ARG A 41 0.07 4.46 -16.51
CA ARG A 41 -1.27 4.15 -16.01
C ARG A 41 -1.18 3.49 -14.65
N PRO A 42 -1.77 4.10 -13.63
CA PRO A 42 -1.80 3.48 -12.31
C PRO A 42 -2.65 2.20 -12.32
N ILE A 43 -2.19 1.20 -11.57
CA ILE A 43 -2.96 -0.01 -11.32
C ILE A 43 -3.83 0.25 -10.12
N VAL A 44 -5.15 0.14 -10.29
CA VAL A 44 -6.12 0.49 -9.24
C VAL A 44 -7.20 -0.57 -9.18
N GLU A 45 -7.45 -1.06 -7.97
CA GLU A 45 -8.57 -1.95 -7.65
C GLU A 45 -9.75 -1.13 -7.11
N ASP A 46 -10.67 -1.78 -6.39
CA ASP A 46 -11.90 -1.13 -5.91
C ASP A 46 -11.64 0.02 -4.95
N TYR A 47 -10.66 -0.13 -4.06
CA TYR A 47 -10.31 0.86 -3.03
C TYR A 47 -8.82 1.08 -2.99
N THR A 48 -8.42 2.32 -2.86
CA THR A 48 -7.01 2.70 -2.86
C THR A 48 -6.74 3.72 -1.75
N GLY A 49 -5.70 3.47 -0.97
CA GLY A 49 -5.20 4.44 0.01
C GLY A 49 -3.82 4.91 -0.44
N ILE A 50 -3.65 6.22 -0.55
CA ILE A 50 -2.42 6.84 -1.07
C ILE A 50 -1.77 7.67 0.03
N ILE A 51 -0.47 7.48 0.21
CA ILE A 51 0.35 8.26 1.14
C ILE A 51 1.41 9.01 0.34
N GLY A 52 1.44 10.32 0.47
CA GLY A 52 2.52 11.13 -0.08
C GLY A 52 3.76 11.03 0.77
N ILE A 53 4.93 11.03 0.14
CA ILE A 53 6.22 10.94 0.79
C ILE A 53 7.02 12.17 0.43
N SER A 54 7.66 12.77 1.43
CA SER A 54 8.48 13.97 1.24
C SER A 54 9.69 13.94 2.17
N GLY A 55 10.48 14.98 2.11
CA GLY A 55 11.71 15.08 2.87
C GLY A 55 12.90 14.58 2.06
N ARG A 56 13.65 13.64 2.60
CA ARG A 56 14.85 13.12 1.94
C ARG A 56 14.53 12.39 0.63
N ARG A 57 13.39 11.74 0.57
CA ARG A 57 12.87 11.09 -0.64
C ARG A 57 11.49 11.66 -0.95
N LYS A 58 11.15 11.71 -2.23
CA LYS A 58 9.88 12.27 -2.67
C LYS A 58 9.14 11.27 -3.54
N GLY A 59 7.83 11.26 -3.40
CA GLY A 59 6.99 10.40 -4.20
C GLY A 59 5.74 9.99 -3.46
N CYS A 60 5.31 8.75 -3.65
CA CYS A 60 4.16 8.22 -2.97
C CYS A 60 4.24 6.70 -2.86
N VAL A 61 3.46 6.19 -1.94
CA VAL A 61 3.15 4.76 -1.87
C VAL A 61 1.63 4.63 -1.81
N TYR A 62 1.08 3.64 -2.50
CA TYR A 62 -0.33 3.37 -2.34
C TYR A 62 -0.59 1.87 -2.24
N TYR A 63 -1.66 1.53 -1.55
CA TYR A 63 -2.17 0.19 -1.42
C TYR A 63 -3.54 0.14 -2.07
N THR A 64 -3.77 -0.81 -2.95
CA THR A 64 -5.03 -0.97 -3.66
C THR A 64 -5.51 -2.41 -3.57
N CYS A 65 -6.80 -2.60 -3.35
CA CYS A 65 -7.35 -3.92 -3.09
C CYS A 65 -8.83 -4.00 -3.46
N PRO A 66 -9.34 -5.23 -3.66
CA PRO A 66 -10.77 -5.41 -3.91
C PRO A 66 -11.60 -5.20 -2.65
N GLN A 67 -12.84 -4.78 -2.85
CA GLN A 67 -13.79 -4.59 -1.77
C GLN A 67 -13.96 -5.86 -0.92
N ALA A 68 -13.98 -7.02 -1.58
CA ALA A 68 -14.17 -8.28 -0.89
C ALA A 68 -13.10 -8.55 0.17
N LEU A 69 -11.86 -8.18 -0.11
CA LEU A 69 -10.79 -8.32 0.87
C LEU A 69 -11.03 -7.45 2.11
N LEU A 70 -11.36 -6.18 1.88
CA LEU A 70 -11.64 -5.25 2.99
C LEU A 70 -12.82 -5.72 3.82
N SER A 71 -13.89 -6.18 3.16
CA SER A 71 -15.06 -6.70 3.85
C SER A 71 -14.71 -7.89 4.72
N TYR A 72 -13.90 -8.81 4.21
CA TYR A 72 -13.46 -9.97 4.97
C TYR A 72 -12.66 -9.55 6.21
N ILE A 73 -11.74 -8.62 6.06
CA ILE A 73 -10.92 -8.14 7.17
C ILE A 73 -11.80 -7.48 8.24
N LEU A 74 -12.75 -6.63 7.84
CA LEU A 74 -13.66 -5.99 8.77
C LEU A 74 -14.47 -7.00 9.57
N LEU A 75 -15.01 -8.01 8.90
CA LEU A 75 -15.77 -9.07 9.57
C LEU A 75 -14.88 -9.86 10.52
N ALA A 76 -13.63 -10.12 10.13
CA ALA A 76 -12.65 -10.81 10.99
C ALA A 76 -12.28 -9.96 12.22
N MET A 77 -12.35 -8.64 12.11
CA MET A 77 -12.12 -7.71 13.22
C MET A 77 -13.35 -7.57 14.15
N GLY A 78 -14.45 -8.21 13.81
CA GLY A 78 -15.66 -8.17 14.62
C GLY A 78 -16.65 -7.07 14.24
N GLU A 79 -16.44 -6.38 13.12
CA GLU A 79 -17.39 -5.39 12.65
C GLU A 79 -18.65 -6.07 12.14
N LYS A 80 -19.81 -5.56 12.57
CA LYS A 80 -21.12 -6.13 12.18
C LYS A 80 -21.65 -5.49 10.91
N ASP A 81 -21.38 -4.18 10.73
CA ASP A 81 -21.84 -3.42 9.59
C ASP A 81 -20.66 -3.06 8.70
N VAL A 82 -20.71 -3.51 7.45
CA VAL A 82 -19.69 -3.18 6.47
C VAL A 82 -20.24 -2.09 5.56
N THR A 83 -19.92 -0.84 5.87
CA THR A 83 -20.36 0.31 5.10
C THR A 83 -19.21 0.81 4.22
N SER A 84 -19.53 1.64 3.23
CA SER A 84 -18.52 2.28 2.39
C SER A 84 -17.52 3.10 3.22
N ASP A 85 -17.99 3.78 4.27
CA ASP A 85 -17.11 4.54 5.16
C ASP A 85 -16.16 3.63 5.91
N HIS A 86 -16.62 2.48 6.40
CA HIS A 86 -15.75 1.50 7.06
C HIS A 86 -14.68 0.96 6.10
N LEU A 87 -15.05 0.71 4.85
CA LEU A 87 -14.11 0.22 3.84
C LEU A 87 -13.05 1.26 3.51
N CYS A 88 -13.45 2.53 3.38
CA CYS A 88 -12.52 3.63 3.15
C CYS A 88 -11.57 3.82 4.32
N ASP A 89 -12.10 3.78 5.54
CA ASP A 89 -11.28 3.91 6.75
C ASP A 89 -10.24 2.80 6.82
N LEU A 90 -10.64 1.58 6.51
CA LEU A 90 -9.73 0.43 6.59
C LEU A 90 -8.61 0.52 5.55
N VAL A 91 -8.92 0.83 4.30
CA VAL A 91 -7.88 0.93 3.28
C VAL A 91 -6.91 2.08 3.58
N GLY A 92 -7.41 3.18 4.12
CA GLY A 92 -6.58 4.28 4.59
C GLY A 92 -5.67 3.87 5.74
N GLU A 93 -6.21 3.11 6.69
CA GLU A 93 -5.44 2.59 7.82
C GLU A 93 -4.34 1.62 7.37
N ILE A 94 -4.63 0.74 6.42
CA ILE A 94 -3.62 -0.17 5.86
C ILE A 94 -2.49 0.64 5.22
N ALA A 95 -2.82 1.61 4.37
CA ALA A 95 -1.83 2.45 3.72
C ALA A 95 -0.99 3.23 4.75
N ASN A 96 -1.65 3.78 5.76
CA ASN A 96 -0.98 4.52 6.82
C ASN A 96 -0.03 3.64 7.65
N THR A 97 -0.44 2.41 7.93
CA THR A 97 0.39 1.45 8.65
C THR A 97 1.63 1.08 7.84
N ILE A 98 1.46 0.81 6.55
CA ILE A 98 2.57 0.51 5.64
C ILE A 98 3.57 1.67 5.62
N ALA A 99 3.08 2.89 5.41
CA ALA A 99 3.94 4.07 5.34
C ALA A 99 4.58 4.41 6.69
N GLY A 100 3.84 4.26 7.79
CA GLY A 100 4.34 4.52 9.13
C GLY A 100 5.47 3.57 9.53
N ASN A 101 5.34 2.29 9.22
CA ASN A 101 6.40 1.32 9.47
C ASN A 101 7.63 1.61 8.60
N ALA A 102 7.41 2.04 7.37
CA ALA A 102 8.49 2.45 6.48
C ALA A 102 9.23 3.67 7.06
N ARG A 103 8.50 4.63 7.62
CA ARG A 103 9.10 5.80 8.26
C ARG A 103 9.99 5.41 9.42
N GLN A 104 9.60 4.41 10.22
CA GLN A 104 10.44 3.92 11.31
C GLN A 104 11.76 3.33 10.78
N ALA A 105 11.70 2.64 9.66
CA ALA A 105 12.89 2.02 9.07
C ALA A 105 13.83 3.05 8.41
N PHE A 106 13.27 4.07 7.76
CA PHE A 106 14.06 5.06 7.02
C PHE A 106 14.46 6.29 7.83
N GLY A 107 13.83 6.50 8.99
CA GLY A 107 14.15 7.60 9.89
C GLY A 107 13.23 8.81 9.76
N ALA A 108 13.47 9.80 10.60
CA ALA A 108 12.57 10.95 10.76
C ALA A 108 12.50 11.85 9.53
N GLU A 109 13.50 11.80 8.66
CA GLU A 109 13.51 12.58 7.42
C GLU A 109 12.60 12.02 6.33
N PHE A 110 12.10 10.83 6.54
CA PHE A 110 11.11 10.20 5.67
C PHE A 110 9.73 10.64 6.15
N MET A 111 9.21 11.69 5.54
CA MET A 111 7.96 12.32 5.98
C MET A 111 6.79 11.76 5.18
N ILE A 112 5.70 11.48 5.88
CA ILE A 112 4.50 10.91 5.26
C ILE A 112 3.31 11.83 5.48
N SER A 113 2.40 11.86 4.49
CA SER A 113 1.14 12.58 4.57
C SER A 113 0.08 11.73 5.27
N VAL A 114 -1.08 12.34 5.55
CA VAL A 114 -2.27 11.57 5.88
C VAL A 114 -2.76 10.84 4.63
N PRO A 115 -3.43 9.68 4.78
CA PRO A 115 -3.89 8.94 3.61
C PRO A 115 -5.01 9.65 2.86
N VAL A 116 -4.94 9.59 1.54
CA VAL A 116 -6.02 9.96 0.65
C VAL A 116 -6.66 8.66 0.15
N VAL A 117 -7.97 8.53 0.28
CA VAL A 117 -8.68 7.32 -0.10
C VAL A 117 -9.49 7.57 -1.36
N ILE A 118 -9.37 6.65 -2.33
CA ILE A 118 -10.08 6.72 -3.59
C ILE A 118 -10.85 5.41 -3.80
N LYS A 119 -12.12 5.53 -4.20
CA LYS A 119 -12.97 4.40 -4.58
C LYS A 119 -12.96 4.26 -6.09
N GLY A 120 -12.37 3.19 -6.63
CA GLY A 120 -12.21 3.03 -8.06
C GLY A 120 -11.46 4.22 -8.65
N GLU A 121 -11.87 4.67 -9.80
CA GLU A 121 -11.41 5.91 -10.41
C GLU A 121 -9.90 6.05 -10.59
N PRO A 122 -9.29 5.20 -11.46
CA PRO A 122 -7.84 5.26 -11.70
C PRO A 122 -7.36 6.64 -12.18
N ASP A 123 -8.23 7.43 -12.78
CA ASP A 123 -7.90 8.77 -13.28
C ASP A 123 -7.54 9.75 -12.16
N LYS A 124 -7.96 9.47 -10.93
CA LYS A 124 -7.65 10.31 -9.77
C LYS A 124 -6.30 9.99 -9.14
N VAL A 125 -5.67 8.89 -9.54
CA VAL A 125 -4.35 8.52 -9.06
C VAL A 125 -3.32 9.07 -10.04
N SER A 126 -2.45 9.96 -9.56
CA SER A 126 -1.40 10.54 -10.36
C SER A 126 -0.06 10.05 -9.87
N LEU A 127 0.70 9.40 -10.75
CA LEU A 127 2.03 8.93 -10.43
C LEU A 127 3.06 10.00 -10.77
N PRO A 128 4.14 10.13 -9.96
CA PRO A 128 5.20 11.07 -10.28
C PRO A 128 5.83 10.78 -11.64
N LYS A 129 6.05 11.82 -12.42
CA LYS A 129 6.72 11.69 -13.72
C LYS A 129 8.20 11.43 -13.50
N ASN A 130 8.80 10.66 -14.39
CA ASN A 130 10.24 10.35 -14.37
C ASN A 130 10.69 9.58 -13.13
N THR A 131 9.76 8.97 -12.41
CA THR A 131 10.05 8.18 -11.24
C THR A 131 9.71 6.72 -11.54
N ARG A 132 10.59 5.81 -11.14
CA ARG A 132 10.33 4.39 -11.26
C ARG A 132 9.25 3.98 -10.29
N CYS A 133 8.24 3.31 -10.81
CA CYS A 133 7.17 2.75 -10.00
C CYS A 133 7.35 1.25 -9.89
N VAL A 134 7.47 0.77 -8.67
CA VAL A 134 7.59 -0.66 -8.39
C VAL A 134 6.24 -1.17 -7.91
N VAL A 135 5.78 -2.24 -8.55
CA VAL A 135 4.52 -2.90 -8.19
C VAL A 135 4.86 -4.15 -7.40
N ILE A 136 4.30 -4.25 -6.20
CA ILE A 136 4.48 -5.41 -5.33
C ILE A 136 3.14 -6.15 -5.25
N PRO A 137 2.98 -7.25 -6.01
CA PRO A 137 1.74 -8.02 -5.92
C PRO A 137 1.71 -8.80 -4.61
N THR A 138 0.54 -8.83 -3.99
CA THR A 138 0.34 -9.57 -2.75
C THR A 138 -0.95 -10.38 -2.85
N LYS A 139 -1.04 -11.45 -2.09
CA LYS A 139 -2.21 -12.30 -2.05
C LYS A 139 -2.43 -12.79 -0.63
N TRP A 140 -3.64 -12.59 -0.13
CA TRP A 140 -4.04 -13.11 1.15
C TRP A 140 -5.29 -13.96 0.95
N LYS A 141 -5.19 -15.25 1.23
CA LYS A 141 -6.22 -16.23 0.87
C LYS A 141 -6.50 -16.19 -0.63
N PHE A 142 -7.69 -15.82 -1.05
CA PHE A 142 -8.08 -15.73 -2.46
C PHE A 142 -7.98 -14.32 -3.03
N TYR A 143 -7.63 -13.36 -2.20
CA TYR A 143 -7.71 -11.95 -2.56
C TYR A 143 -6.35 -11.40 -2.94
N GLN A 144 -6.28 -10.81 -4.12
CA GLN A 144 -5.09 -10.14 -4.59
C GLN A 144 -5.15 -8.66 -4.22
N SER A 145 -4.04 -8.13 -3.79
CA SER A 145 -3.88 -6.70 -3.55
C SER A 145 -2.51 -6.28 -4.04
N ILE A 146 -2.28 -4.98 -4.11
CA ILE A 146 -1.07 -4.45 -4.73
C ILE A 146 -0.57 -3.27 -3.90
N ILE A 147 0.75 -3.26 -3.64
CA ILE A 147 1.43 -2.07 -3.15
C ILE A 147 2.18 -1.47 -4.34
N VAL A 148 2.04 -0.18 -4.56
CA VAL A 148 2.81 0.53 -5.58
C VAL A 148 3.68 1.57 -4.88
N VAL A 149 4.98 1.51 -5.15
CA VAL A 149 5.96 2.42 -4.56
C VAL A 149 6.58 3.26 -5.68
N ALA A 150 6.41 4.57 -5.60
CA ALA A 150 6.93 5.52 -6.57
C ALA A 150 7.81 6.53 -5.82
N LEU A 151 9.10 6.25 -5.72
CA LEU A 151 10.06 7.09 -5.00
C LEU A 151 11.23 7.49 -5.89
N GLU A 152 11.60 8.76 -5.81
CA GLU A 152 12.80 9.27 -6.44
C GLU A 152 14.05 8.70 -5.77
#